data_fcf6f1c828351b5f436d4e80f001492f
#
_entry.id   fcf6f1c828351b5f436d4e80f001492f
#
_cell.length_a   1.000
_cell.length_b   1.000
_cell.length_c   1.000
_cell.angle_alpha   90.00
_cell.angle_beta   90.00
_cell.angle_gamma   90.00
#
_symmetry.space_group_name_H-M   'P 1'
#
loop_
_entity.id
_entity.type
_entity.pdbx_description
1 polymer ?
#
loop_
_entity_poly.entity_id
_entity_poly.type
_entity_poly.pdbx_seq_one_letter_code
_entity_poly.pdbx_strand_id
1 'polypeptide(L)'
;MELLTVDIEKPEDMNFILGQSHFIKTVEDLHEAMVNTVPMAKFGIAFCEASQDCLVRYSGTDEDLVALAKKNAFALSAGHCFIIFMKDMFPVNVLNAVKNVNEVCGIFCATANPTQVIIAETEQGRGILGVIDGFASKGIETDEDIAARKGFLRAIGYKA
;
A
#
# COMPACT_ATOMS: atom_id res chain seq x y z
N MET A 1 24.52 -7.40 7.48
CA MET A 1 23.32 -6.79 6.88
C MET A 1 23.22 -7.27 5.45
N GLU A 2 22.08 -7.81 5.08
CA GLU A 2 21.80 -8.27 3.71
C GLU A 2 20.75 -7.38 3.08
N LEU A 3 20.82 -7.22 1.75
CA LEU A 3 19.77 -6.56 0.97
C LEU A 3 18.94 -7.63 0.24
N LEU A 4 17.64 -7.59 0.42
CA LEU A 4 16.70 -8.51 -0.18
C LEU A 4 15.71 -7.72 -1.05
N THR A 5 15.18 -8.40 -2.05
CA THR A 5 14.06 -7.91 -2.85
C THR A 5 12.88 -8.85 -2.65
N VAL A 6 11.74 -8.30 -2.22
CA VAL A 6 10.50 -9.06 -2.03
C VAL A 6 9.44 -8.51 -2.98
N ASP A 7 8.96 -9.35 -3.86
CA ASP A 7 7.88 -8.98 -4.78
C ASP A 7 6.54 -8.93 -4.04
N ILE A 8 5.74 -7.91 -4.31
CA ILE A 8 4.34 -7.90 -3.87
C ILE A 8 3.54 -8.85 -4.75
N GLU A 9 3.05 -9.92 -4.15
CA GLU A 9 2.24 -10.91 -4.83
C GLU A 9 0.77 -10.49 -4.81
N LYS A 10 0.22 -10.25 -6.00
CA LYS A 10 -1.16 -9.78 -6.16
C LYS A 10 -1.68 -10.06 -7.56
N PRO A 11 -3.02 -10.11 -7.76
CA PRO A 11 -3.59 -10.07 -9.09
C PRO A 11 -3.14 -8.83 -9.86
N GLU A 12 -3.06 -8.97 -11.19
CA GLU A 12 -2.77 -7.84 -12.08
C GLU A 12 -3.78 -6.70 -11.82
N ASP A 13 -3.30 -5.46 -11.90
CA ASP A 13 -4.09 -4.23 -11.68
C ASP A 13 -4.75 -4.08 -10.29
N MET A 14 -4.45 -4.95 -9.34
CA MET A 14 -4.90 -4.80 -7.96
C MET A 14 -4.17 -3.65 -7.27
N ASN A 15 -4.93 -2.66 -6.81
CA ASN A 15 -4.39 -1.52 -6.08
C ASN A 15 -4.04 -1.87 -4.63
N PHE A 16 -2.94 -1.29 -4.16
CA PHE A 16 -2.55 -1.38 -2.75
C PHE A 16 -1.83 -0.12 -2.28
N ILE A 17 -1.76 0.03 -0.96
CA ILE A 17 -0.96 1.04 -0.26
C ILE A 17 0.00 0.30 0.66
N LEU A 18 1.26 0.65 0.63
CA LEU A 18 2.29 0.16 1.55
C LEU A 18 2.83 1.33 2.36
N GLY A 19 2.81 1.21 3.69
CA GLY A 19 3.28 2.26 4.57
C GLY A 19 3.89 1.74 5.86
N GLN A 20 4.23 2.67 6.74
CA GLN A 20 4.76 2.40 8.07
C GLN A 20 3.97 3.17 9.13
N SER A 21 3.74 2.51 10.25
CA SER A 21 3.01 3.03 11.39
C SER A 21 3.83 2.83 12.67
N HIS A 22 3.25 3.04 13.86
CA HIS A 22 4.01 2.83 15.10
C HIS A 22 3.21 2.28 16.28
N PHE A 23 1.94 1.94 16.12
CA PHE A 23 1.12 1.58 17.27
C PHE A 23 0.11 0.46 16.99
N ILE A 24 -0.20 -0.36 18.01
CA ILE A 24 -1.07 -1.53 17.93
C ILE A 24 -2.48 -1.25 17.38
N LYS A 25 -3.02 -0.05 17.58
CA LYS A 25 -4.35 0.32 17.06
C LYS A 25 -4.38 0.60 15.55
N THR A 26 -3.26 0.46 14.86
CA THR A 26 -3.10 0.75 13.43
C THR A 26 -4.18 0.07 12.57
N VAL A 27 -4.43 -1.23 12.73
CA VAL A 27 -5.42 -1.94 11.89
C VAL A 27 -6.83 -1.44 12.10
N GLU A 28 -7.21 -1.10 13.32
CA GLU A 28 -8.54 -0.57 13.63
C GLU A 28 -8.72 0.85 13.12
N ASP A 29 -7.75 1.73 13.34
CA ASP A 29 -7.80 3.12 12.86
C ASP A 29 -7.75 3.20 11.34
N LEU A 30 -6.95 2.36 10.67
CA LEU A 30 -6.95 2.25 9.22
C LEU A 30 -8.28 1.69 8.69
N HIS A 31 -8.86 0.69 9.37
CA HIS A 31 -10.18 0.16 9.02
C HIS A 31 -11.24 1.26 9.04
N GLU A 32 -11.28 2.03 10.12
CA GLU A 32 -12.21 3.16 10.26
C GLU A 32 -11.97 4.24 9.21
N ALA A 33 -10.73 4.58 8.91
CA ALA A 33 -10.39 5.53 7.86
C ALA A 33 -10.93 5.08 6.48
N MET A 34 -10.81 3.80 6.17
CA MET A 34 -11.31 3.23 4.90
C MET A 34 -12.84 3.28 4.81
N VAL A 35 -13.54 2.78 5.82
CA VAL A 35 -15.02 2.70 5.79
C VAL A 35 -15.69 4.07 5.91
N ASN A 36 -15.04 5.03 6.57
CA ASN A 36 -15.54 6.40 6.68
C ASN A 36 -15.33 7.23 5.41
N THR A 37 -14.40 6.82 4.55
CA THR A 37 -14.04 7.57 3.34
C THR A 37 -14.78 7.08 2.11
N VAL A 38 -14.91 5.76 1.94
CA VAL A 38 -15.56 5.15 0.79
C VAL A 38 -16.73 4.28 1.25
N PRO A 39 -17.97 4.61 0.85
CA PRO A 39 -19.13 3.77 1.14
C PRO A 39 -18.94 2.35 0.60
N MET A 40 -19.28 1.35 1.39
CA MET A 40 -19.16 -0.07 1.02
C MET A 40 -17.74 -0.49 0.60
N ALA A 41 -16.72 0.15 1.18
CA ALA A 41 -15.32 -0.12 0.89
C ALA A 41 -14.98 -1.61 1.00
N LYS A 42 -14.32 -2.16 -0.02
CA LYS A 42 -13.81 -3.54 -0.05
C LYS A 42 -12.29 -3.49 0.06
N PHE A 43 -11.77 -3.96 1.19
CA PHE A 43 -10.33 -3.89 1.47
C PHE A 43 -9.89 -4.96 2.46
N GLY A 44 -8.59 -5.21 2.48
CA GLY A 44 -7.90 -5.99 3.49
C GLY A 44 -6.65 -5.27 3.93
N ILE A 45 -6.41 -5.25 5.23
CA ILE A 45 -5.26 -4.61 5.88
C ILE A 45 -4.48 -5.67 6.64
N ALA A 46 -3.15 -5.58 6.59
CA ALA A 46 -2.26 -6.30 7.49
C ALA A 46 -1.16 -5.39 8.00
N PHE A 47 -0.75 -5.58 9.23
CA PHE A 47 0.24 -4.79 9.96
C PHE A 47 1.21 -5.72 10.69
N CYS A 48 2.49 -5.49 10.53
CA CYS A 48 3.54 -6.24 11.20
C CYS A 48 3.84 -5.62 12.58
N GLU A 49 3.37 -6.25 13.65
CA GLU A 49 3.76 -5.85 15.00
C GLU A 49 5.28 -6.02 15.17
N ALA A 50 5.94 -5.06 15.83
CA ALA A 50 7.41 -5.03 15.94
C ALA A 50 7.92 -5.36 17.34
N SER A 51 7.05 -5.71 18.27
CA SER A 51 7.40 -6.03 19.66
C SER A 51 6.61 -7.22 20.18
N GLN A 52 6.95 -7.71 21.35
CA GLN A 52 6.30 -8.86 22.00
C GLN A 52 6.28 -10.09 21.08
N ASP A 53 5.09 -10.59 20.71
CA ASP A 53 4.94 -11.79 19.89
C ASP A 53 5.22 -11.56 18.38
N CYS A 54 5.39 -10.30 17.97
CA CYS A 54 5.71 -9.92 16.58
C CYS A 54 4.78 -10.56 15.54
N LEU A 55 3.47 -10.57 15.81
CA LEU A 55 2.48 -11.18 14.94
C LEU A 55 1.96 -10.20 13.89
N VAL A 56 1.60 -10.72 12.73
CA VAL A 56 0.87 -9.97 11.71
C VAL A 56 -0.58 -9.80 12.18
N ARG A 57 -0.99 -8.54 12.40
CA ARG A 57 -2.36 -8.16 12.72
C ARG A 57 -3.10 -7.80 11.45
N TYR A 58 -4.42 -7.99 11.44
CA TYR A 58 -5.20 -7.78 10.22
C TYR A 58 -6.61 -7.34 10.51
N SER A 59 -7.23 -6.70 9.52
CA SER A 59 -8.63 -6.30 9.50
C SER A 59 -9.10 -6.10 8.06
N GLY A 60 -10.38 -5.95 7.84
CA GLY A 60 -10.92 -5.66 6.51
C GLY A 60 -12.38 -6.05 6.35
N THR A 61 -12.90 -5.80 5.17
CA THR A 61 -14.29 -6.07 4.79
C THR A 61 -14.43 -7.14 3.72
N ASP A 62 -13.32 -7.60 3.14
CA ASP A 62 -13.27 -8.61 2.07
C ASP A 62 -12.24 -9.67 2.46
N GLU A 63 -12.69 -10.93 2.62
CA GLU A 63 -11.87 -12.03 3.12
C GLU A 63 -10.68 -12.34 2.20
N ASP A 64 -10.86 -12.28 0.87
CA ASP A 64 -9.78 -12.54 -0.09
C ASP A 64 -8.70 -11.46 0.00
N LEU A 65 -9.10 -10.20 0.17
CA LEU A 65 -8.16 -9.09 0.32
C LEU A 65 -7.44 -9.13 1.67
N VAL A 66 -8.11 -9.56 2.73
CA VAL A 66 -7.48 -9.80 4.04
C VAL A 66 -6.43 -10.91 3.93
N ALA A 67 -6.75 -12.02 3.26
CA ALA A 67 -5.81 -13.11 3.06
C ALA A 67 -4.58 -12.65 2.26
N LEU A 68 -4.81 -11.87 1.21
CA LEU A 68 -3.73 -11.31 0.38
C LEU A 68 -2.84 -10.35 1.18
N ALA A 69 -3.44 -9.48 1.99
CA ALA A 69 -2.71 -8.56 2.86
C ALA A 69 -1.84 -9.30 3.88
N LYS A 70 -2.39 -10.30 4.54
CA LYS A 70 -1.64 -11.15 5.50
C LYS A 70 -0.44 -11.82 4.83
N LYS A 71 -0.64 -12.40 3.66
CA LYS A 71 0.42 -13.10 2.92
C LYS A 71 1.58 -12.17 2.60
N ASN A 72 1.28 -11.00 2.03
CA ASN A 72 2.31 -10.03 1.66
C ASN A 72 2.99 -9.41 2.90
N ALA A 73 2.25 -9.02 3.92
CA ALA A 73 2.84 -8.50 5.15
C ALA A 73 3.80 -9.50 5.80
N PHE A 74 3.42 -10.79 5.84
CA PHE A 74 4.28 -11.84 6.37
C PHE A 74 5.53 -12.07 5.50
N ALA A 75 5.40 -12.00 4.19
CA ALA A 75 6.56 -12.10 3.29
C ALA A 75 7.55 -10.94 3.49
N LEU A 76 7.06 -9.73 3.71
CA LEU A 76 7.88 -8.56 4.03
C LEU A 76 8.52 -8.69 5.40
N SER A 77 7.76 -9.08 6.41
CA SER A 77 8.19 -9.23 7.82
C SER A 77 8.99 -8.03 8.35
N ALA A 78 8.69 -6.83 7.86
CA ALA A 78 9.34 -5.60 8.29
C ALA A 78 8.53 -4.95 9.41
N GLY A 79 9.16 -4.70 10.55
CA GLY A 79 8.48 -4.17 11.73
C GLY A 79 7.74 -2.86 11.47
N HIS A 80 6.49 -2.79 11.95
CA HIS A 80 5.57 -1.67 11.81
C HIS A 80 5.14 -1.33 10.37
N CYS A 81 5.48 -2.15 9.36
CA CYS A 81 4.89 -1.94 8.04
C CYS A 81 3.42 -2.38 8.03
N PHE A 82 2.63 -1.69 7.22
CA PHE A 82 1.26 -2.10 6.90
C PHE A 82 1.05 -2.13 5.40
N ILE A 83 0.13 -2.99 4.96
CA ILE A 83 -0.31 -3.05 3.57
C ILE A 83 -1.84 -3.09 3.52
N ILE A 84 -2.41 -2.35 2.57
CA ILE A 84 -3.85 -2.30 2.32
C ILE A 84 -4.09 -2.65 0.85
N PHE A 85 -4.80 -3.75 0.61
CA PHE A 85 -5.33 -4.07 -0.72
C PHE A 85 -6.78 -3.62 -0.82
N MET A 86 -7.20 -3.18 -2.00
CA MET A 86 -8.54 -2.62 -2.21
C MET A 86 -9.14 -2.98 -3.56
N LYS A 87 -10.46 -3.07 -3.61
CA LYS A 87 -11.27 -3.26 -4.83
C LYS A 87 -12.31 -2.17 -4.95
N ASP A 88 -12.71 -1.89 -6.19
CA ASP A 88 -13.77 -0.92 -6.54
C ASP A 88 -13.50 0.50 -6.00
N MET A 89 -12.24 0.81 -5.76
CA MET A 89 -11.74 2.12 -5.37
C MET A 89 -10.26 2.23 -5.76
N PHE A 90 -9.74 3.44 -5.72
CA PHE A 90 -8.33 3.72 -6.00
C PHE A 90 -7.65 4.34 -4.77
N PRO A 91 -6.34 4.18 -4.63
CA PRO A 91 -5.60 4.82 -3.53
C PRO A 91 -5.89 6.32 -3.41
N VAL A 92 -6.04 7.04 -4.52
CA VAL A 92 -6.35 8.48 -4.52
C VAL A 92 -7.63 8.82 -3.74
N ASN A 93 -8.58 7.88 -3.62
CA ASN A 93 -9.82 8.10 -2.88
C ASN A 93 -9.62 8.07 -1.36
N VAL A 94 -8.63 7.34 -0.86
CA VAL A 94 -8.45 7.04 0.56
C VAL A 94 -7.09 7.49 1.13
N LEU A 95 -6.12 7.80 0.27
CA LEU A 95 -4.73 8.04 0.70
C LEU A 95 -4.60 9.17 1.72
N ASN A 96 -5.34 10.27 1.56
CA ASN A 96 -5.31 11.36 2.54
C ASN A 96 -5.88 10.93 3.90
N ALA A 97 -6.95 10.14 3.91
CA ALA A 97 -7.50 9.59 5.15
C ALA A 97 -6.49 8.66 5.85
N VAL A 98 -5.82 7.80 5.08
CA VAL A 98 -4.76 6.91 5.58
C VAL A 98 -3.60 7.70 6.16
N LYS A 99 -3.10 8.72 5.44
CA LYS A 99 -1.99 9.58 5.90
C LYS A 99 -2.34 10.38 7.16
N ASN A 100 -3.60 10.68 7.38
CA ASN A 100 -4.07 11.43 8.55
C ASN A 100 -4.37 10.56 9.78
N VAL A 101 -4.24 9.25 9.68
CA VAL A 101 -4.28 8.37 10.85
C VAL A 101 -3.09 8.69 11.75
N ASN A 102 -3.36 8.94 13.04
CA ASN A 102 -2.39 9.51 13.97
C ASN A 102 -1.06 8.75 14.05
N GLU A 103 -1.09 7.43 13.96
CA GLU A 103 0.09 6.57 14.06
C GLU A 103 0.81 6.32 12.74
N VAL A 104 0.27 6.73 11.60
CA VAL A 104 0.93 6.54 10.31
C VAL A 104 2.14 7.46 10.20
N CYS A 105 3.32 6.85 10.06
CA CYS A 105 4.61 7.55 9.95
C CYS A 105 4.92 7.95 8.51
N GLY A 106 4.46 7.16 7.53
CA GLY A 106 4.71 7.46 6.13
C GLY A 106 4.16 6.38 5.19
N ILE A 107 4.14 6.73 3.91
CA ILE A 107 3.71 5.86 2.81
C ILE A 107 4.91 5.60 1.91
N PHE A 108 5.18 4.35 1.58
CA PHE A 108 6.21 3.97 0.61
C PHE A 108 5.70 4.04 -0.82
N CYS A 109 4.49 3.52 -1.07
CA CYS A 109 3.84 3.59 -2.38
C CYS A 109 2.33 3.38 -2.28
N ALA A 110 1.63 3.78 -3.34
CA ALA A 110 0.21 3.57 -3.56
C ALA A 110 0.01 3.33 -5.06
N THR A 111 -0.23 2.08 -5.47
CA THR A 111 -0.10 1.69 -6.88
C THR A 111 -0.86 0.40 -7.20
N ALA A 112 -1.11 0.17 -8.49
CA ALA A 112 -1.55 -1.11 -9.04
C ALA A 112 -0.42 -1.82 -9.82
N ASN A 113 0.73 -1.18 -9.96
CA ASN A 113 1.86 -1.71 -10.72
C ASN A 113 2.49 -2.94 -10.05
N PRO A 114 3.21 -3.77 -10.81
CA PRO A 114 4.16 -4.71 -10.22
C PRO A 114 5.16 -3.95 -9.34
N THR A 115 5.36 -4.41 -8.12
CA THR A 115 6.17 -3.68 -7.13
C THR A 115 7.12 -4.63 -6.42
N GLN A 116 8.37 -4.19 -6.31
CA GLN A 116 9.41 -4.86 -5.54
C GLN A 116 9.75 -4.01 -4.32
N VAL A 117 9.81 -4.64 -3.16
CA VAL A 117 10.18 -3.97 -1.91
C VAL A 117 11.64 -4.29 -1.57
N ILE A 118 12.44 -3.25 -1.38
CA ILE A 118 13.85 -3.38 -1.01
C ILE A 118 13.94 -3.44 0.51
N ILE A 119 14.44 -4.55 1.03
CA ILE A 119 14.52 -4.84 2.46
C ILE A 119 15.97 -4.96 2.89
N ALA A 120 16.31 -4.27 3.96
CA ALA A 120 17.53 -4.54 4.72
C ALA A 120 17.20 -5.54 5.85
N GLU A 121 17.94 -6.63 5.91
CA GLU A 121 17.83 -7.66 6.95
C GLU A 121 19.07 -7.68 7.83
N THR A 122 18.86 -7.77 9.14
CA THR A 122 19.91 -7.93 10.16
C THR A 122 19.50 -9.05 11.12
N GLU A 123 20.36 -9.38 12.06
CA GLU A 123 20.03 -10.34 13.14
C GLU A 123 18.83 -9.89 13.99
N GLN A 124 18.60 -8.56 14.09
CA GLN A 124 17.49 -7.99 14.86
C GLN A 124 16.16 -8.11 14.12
N GLY A 125 16.13 -7.96 12.81
CA GLY A 125 14.89 -7.93 12.03
C GLY A 125 15.05 -7.30 10.65
N ARG A 126 13.94 -6.86 10.09
CA ARG A 126 13.87 -6.32 8.72
C ARG A 126 13.34 -4.88 8.70
N GLY A 127 13.87 -4.08 7.78
CA GLY A 127 13.41 -2.72 7.51
C GLY A 127 13.24 -2.47 6.01
N ILE A 128 12.22 -1.72 5.65
CA ILE A 128 11.99 -1.32 4.25
C ILE A 128 12.86 -0.09 3.95
N LEU A 129 13.72 -0.19 2.94
CA LEU A 129 14.52 0.92 2.44
C LEU A 129 13.78 1.75 1.38
N GLY A 130 12.92 1.10 0.61
CA GLY A 130 12.15 1.71 -0.45
C GLY A 130 11.49 0.67 -1.33
N VAL A 131 10.91 1.14 -2.43
CA VAL A 131 10.20 0.29 -3.38
C VAL A 131 10.61 0.62 -4.81
N ILE A 132 10.53 -0.38 -5.68
CA ILE A 132 10.55 -0.22 -7.12
C ILE A 132 9.10 -0.37 -7.58
N ASP A 133 8.47 0.76 -7.91
CA ASP A 133 7.07 0.85 -8.32
C ASP A 133 6.99 0.90 -9.85
N GLY A 134 6.60 -0.20 -10.45
CA GLY A 134 6.51 -0.32 -11.90
C GLY A 134 7.87 -0.29 -12.60
N PHE A 135 7.95 0.46 -13.66
CA PHE A 135 9.06 0.40 -14.61
C PHE A 135 9.83 1.72 -14.70
N ALA A 136 11.09 1.64 -15.15
CA ALA A 136 11.89 2.81 -15.39
C ALA A 136 11.29 3.70 -16.50
N SER A 137 11.44 5.02 -16.37
CA SER A 137 10.98 5.97 -17.38
C SER A 137 11.69 5.75 -18.71
N LYS A 138 10.91 5.79 -19.81
CA LYS A 138 11.41 5.55 -21.17
C LYS A 138 11.67 6.82 -21.98
N GLY A 139 11.29 7.98 -21.46
CA GLY A 139 11.43 9.25 -22.15
C GLY A 139 10.72 10.39 -21.43
N ILE A 140 10.60 11.51 -22.12
CA ILE A 140 9.92 12.71 -21.64
C ILE A 140 8.71 12.96 -22.54
N GLU A 141 7.57 13.36 -21.96
CA GLU A 141 6.34 13.69 -22.70
C GLU A 141 6.59 14.72 -23.80
N THR A 142 5.98 14.48 -24.95
CA THR A 142 5.83 15.46 -26.02
C THR A 142 4.57 16.30 -25.79
N ASP A 143 4.34 17.35 -26.60
CA ASP A 143 3.11 18.14 -26.57
C ASP A 143 1.87 17.27 -26.86
N GLU A 144 1.99 16.26 -27.71
CA GLU A 144 0.93 15.31 -28.03
C GLU A 144 0.60 14.42 -26.80
N ASP A 145 1.62 13.94 -26.10
CA ASP A 145 1.45 13.14 -24.89
C ASP A 145 0.75 13.94 -23.78
N ILE A 146 1.12 15.22 -23.62
CA ILE A 146 0.50 16.14 -22.66
C ILE A 146 -0.97 16.35 -22.99
N ALA A 147 -1.30 16.57 -24.28
CA ALA A 147 -2.69 16.74 -24.72
C ALA A 147 -3.51 15.46 -24.47
N ALA A 148 -2.95 14.29 -24.77
CA ALA A 148 -3.58 13.00 -24.52
C ALA A 148 -3.87 12.77 -23.03
N ARG A 149 -2.91 13.03 -22.15
CA ARG A 149 -3.07 12.93 -20.69
C ARG A 149 -4.16 13.86 -20.15
N LYS A 150 -4.16 15.11 -20.59
CA LYS A 150 -5.18 16.11 -20.21
C LYS A 150 -6.58 15.68 -20.67
N GLY A 151 -6.69 15.18 -21.89
CA GLY A 151 -7.96 14.66 -22.43
C GLY A 151 -8.47 13.45 -21.66
N PHE A 152 -7.59 12.51 -21.34
CA PHE A 152 -7.92 11.32 -20.55
C PHE A 152 -8.46 11.68 -19.16
N LEU A 153 -7.78 12.58 -18.43
CA LEU A 153 -8.21 13.00 -17.09
C LEU A 153 -9.62 13.63 -17.09
N ARG A 154 -9.96 14.33 -18.16
CA ARG A 154 -11.31 14.89 -18.32
C ARG A 154 -12.33 13.82 -18.69
N ALA A 155 -11.97 12.91 -19.58
CA ALA A 155 -12.85 11.82 -20.01
C ALA A 155 -13.26 10.90 -18.84
N ILE A 156 -12.36 10.66 -17.87
CA ILE A 156 -12.65 9.85 -16.67
C ILE A 156 -13.15 10.68 -15.47
N GLY A 157 -13.37 12.00 -15.63
CA GLY A 157 -14.01 12.86 -14.65
C GLY A 157 -13.12 13.39 -13.51
N TYR A 158 -11.79 13.23 -13.58
CA TYR A 158 -10.88 13.77 -12.56
C TYR A 158 -10.56 15.26 -12.76
N LYS A 159 -10.78 15.79 -13.94
CA LYS A 159 -10.59 17.21 -14.26
C LYS A 159 -11.77 17.72 -15.07
N ALA A 160 -12.09 19.00 -14.89
CA ALA A 160 -13.12 19.72 -15.63
C ALA A 160 -12.62 20.21 -17.00
#